data_38e63f83479fb554c7d3b7cd21e9b25f
#
_entry.id   38e63f83479fb554c7d3b7cd21e9b25f
#
_cell.length_a   1.000
_cell.length_b   1.000
_cell.length_c   1.000
_cell.angle_alpha   90.00
_cell.angle_beta   90.00
_cell.angle_gamma   90.00
#
_symmetry.space_group_name_H-M   'P 1'
#
loop_
_entity.id
_entity.type
_entity.pdbx_description
1 polymer ?
#
loop_
_entity_poly.entity_id
_entity_poly.type
_entity_poly.pdbx_seq_one_letter_code
_entity_poly.pdbx_strand_id
1 'polypeptide(L)'
;MKDTTKKIPTKKKNSINVVKHNSLINIKSDEAFTVSQKKLVCHLIANIKPKEVDFPIKEVALKDLGFIDDNMQNYTWFRKEFLQLLKMPFIIPNDGGWANWFSYLKYEKGIIKYSFDPRLKPFLLELKGNFTMYNLDNVLNLKTNYAITLFELLMKNIGIGKLKMEIEEFMKIMNLPNYPNGELKRYLTRIQKEIIENTIINFSFEFVKQGAKAKYILFKIKNKASKKDLQSNVEETKNLLKNGKQQEMFNEEIVVAAIETKIEDNNQSLRDKFKNLRMINDRQ
;
A
#
# COMPACT_ATOMS: atom_id res chain seq x y z
N MET A 1 0.25 -47.05 21.22
CA MET A 1 1.25 -46.05 20.86
C MET A 1 0.50 -44.77 20.56
N LYS A 2 0.59 -43.76 21.44
CA LYS A 2 -0.08 -42.45 21.25
C LYS A 2 0.91 -41.52 20.59
N ASP A 3 0.56 -41.09 19.38
CA ASP A 3 1.35 -40.16 18.57
C ASP A 3 1.12 -38.72 19.10
N THR A 4 2.09 -38.19 19.82
CA THR A 4 2.07 -36.84 20.35
C THR A 4 2.84 -35.91 19.40
N THR A 5 2.20 -35.48 18.31
CA THR A 5 2.69 -34.38 17.49
C THR A 5 2.62 -33.06 18.29
N LYS A 6 3.72 -32.68 18.90
CA LYS A 6 3.93 -31.35 19.50
C LYS A 6 3.77 -30.29 18.41
N LYS A 7 2.66 -29.55 18.42
CA LYS A 7 2.53 -28.28 17.67
C LYS A 7 3.58 -27.29 18.19
N ILE A 8 4.55 -26.97 17.35
CA ILE A 8 5.52 -25.90 17.60
C ILE A 8 4.71 -24.59 17.68
N PRO A 9 4.84 -23.80 18.77
CA PRO A 9 4.15 -22.53 18.88
C PRO A 9 4.73 -21.58 17.83
N THR A 10 3.94 -21.23 16.82
CA THR A 10 4.27 -20.15 15.87
C THR A 10 4.36 -18.84 16.67
N LYS A 11 5.56 -18.33 16.86
CA LYS A 11 5.78 -16.97 17.38
C LYS A 11 4.89 -16.02 16.55
N LYS A 12 3.98 -15.27 17.19
CA LYS A 12 3.29 -14.14 16.57
C LYS A 12 4.36 -13.21 15.98
N LYS A 13 4.49 -13.22 14.68
CA LYS A 13 5.34 -12.29 13.94
C LYS A 13 4.71 -10.90 14.16
N ASN A 14 5.41 -10.00 14.85
CA ASN A 14 4.93 -8.63 14.99
C ASN A 14 4.65 -8.08 13.59
N SER A 15 3.42 -7.69 13.33
CA SER A 15 3.04 -7.16 12.03
C SER A 15 3.70 -5.81 11.83
N ILE A 16 4.56 -5.69 10.84
CA ILE A 16 5.24 -4.44 10.50
C ILE A 16 4.41 -3.75 9.41
N ASN A 17 4.00 -2.51 9.66
CA ASN A 17 3.13 -1.77 8.76
C ASN A 17 3.93 -0.74 7.95
N VAL A 18 3.62 -0.66 6.65
CA VAL A 18 4.03 0.45 5.78
C VAL A 18 2.99 1.55 5.94
N VAL A 19 3.44 2.75 6.28
CA VAL A 19 2.57 3.95 6.40
C VAL A 19 3.15 5.07 5.56
N LYS A 20 2.40 5.58 4.60
CA LYS A 20 2.84 6.67 3.72
C LYS A 20 1.68 7.51 3.22
N HIS A 21 1.93 8.78 2.95
CA HIS A 21 0.94 9.69 2.38
C HIS A 21 0.46 9.18 1.01
N ASN A 22 -0.82 9.38 0.72
CA ASN A 22 -1.48 8.89 -0.50
C ASN A 22 -0.86 9.44 -1.80
N SER A 23 -0.22 10.59 -1.76
CA SER A 23 0.48 11.16 -2.91
C SER A 23 1.67 10.32 -3.35
N LEU A 24 2.35 9.63 -2.40
CA LEU A 24 3.49 8.75 -2.71
C LEU A 24 3.07 7.46 -3.44
N ILE A 25 1.80 7.10 -3.42
CA ILE A 25 1.28 5.93 -4.15
C ILE A 25 1.18 6.21 -5.65
N ASN A 26 0.85 7.44 -6.01
CA ASN A 26 0.63 7.87 -7.39
C ASN A 26 1.85 8.59 -8.00
N ILE A 27 3.01 8.47 -7.36
CA ILE A 27 4.22 9.10 -7.88
C ILE A 27 4.53 8.58 -9.27
N LYS A 28 4.68 9.51 -10.19
CA LYS A 28 5.20 9.26 -11.53
C LYS A 28 6.72 9.34 -11.45
N SER A 29 7.38 8.26 -11.80
CA SER A 29 8.81 8.20 -12.06
C SER A 29 9.01 7.92 -13.54
N ASP A 30 9.99 8.54 -14.16
CA ASP A 30 10.32 8.30 -15.56
C ASP A 30 10.82 6.86 -15.77
N GLU A 31 11.40 6.25 -14.73
CA GLU A 31 11.80 4.86 -14.72
C GLU A 31 10.92 4.01 -13.80
N ALA A 32 10.60 2.80 -14.22
CA ALA A 32 9.87 1.85 -13.40
C ALA A 32 10.78 1.20 -12.36
N PHE A 33 10.34 1.15 -11.11
CA PHE A 33 11.00 0.35 -10.07
C PHE A 33 11.05 -1.12 -10.47
N THR A 34 12.15 -1.79 -10.16
CA THR A 34 12.15 -3.25 -10.08
C THR A 34 11.30 -3.72 -8.89
N VAL A 35 10.88 -4.99 -8.92
CA VAL A 35 10.14 -5.58 -7.78
C VAL A 35 10.95 -5.48 -6.49
N SER A 36 12.24 -5.78 -6.58
CA SER A 36 13.16 -5.74 -5.43
C SER A 36 13.33 -4.32 -4.87
N GLN A 37 13.48 -3.32 -5.74
CA GLN A 37 13.55 -1.92 -5.33
C GLN A 37 12.28 -1.48 -4.62
N LYS A 38 11.11 -1.84 -5.14
CA LYS A 38 9.83 -1.47 -4.54
C LYS A 38 9.62 -2.13 -3.19
N LYS A 39 9.94 -3.42 -3.07
CA LYS A 39 9.93 -4.14 -1.79
C LYS A 39 10.90 -3.54 -0.78
N LEU A 40 12.11 -3.19 -1.22
CA LEU A 40 13.10 -2.54 -0.38
C LEU A 40 12.58 -1.20 0.15
N VAL A 41 12.10 -0.31 -0.71
CA VAL A 41 11.54 0.99 -0.30
C VAL A 41 10.40 0.80 0.70
N CYS A 42 9.46 -0.12 0.45
CA CYS A 42 8.36 -0.42 1.38
C CYS A 42 8.89 -0.94 2.73
N HIS A 43 9.88 -1.83 2.73
CA HIS A 43 10.48 -2.36 3.96
C HIS A 43 11.17 -1.26 4.76
N LEU A 44 11.94 -0.39 4.11
CA LEU A 44 12.63 0.71 4.78
C LEU A 44 11.65 1.77 5.33
N ILE A 45 10.55 2.05 4.63
CA ILE A 45 9.45 2.89 5.15
C ILE A 45 8.82 2.23 6.39
N ALA A 46 8.59 0.92 6.37
CA ALA A 46 7.99 0.21 7.49
C ALA A 46 8.86 0.24 8.77
N ASN A 47 10.16 0.54 8.64
CA ASN A 47 11.08 0.73 9.77
C ASN A 47 11.05 2.16 10.37
N ILE A 48 10.24 3.06 9.82
CA ILE A 48 10.02 4.40 10.41
C ILE A 48 9.17 4.23 11.67
N LYS A 49 9.67 4.76 12.80
CA LYS A 49 8.94 4.71 14.06
C LYS A 49 7.99 5.89 14.20
N PRO A 50 6.83 5.73 14.83
CA PRO A 50 5.81 6.81 14.95
C PRO A 50 6.28 8.10 15.63
N LYS A 51 7.40 8.05 16.39
CA LYS A 51 7.94 9.20 17.13
C LYS A 51 9.10 9.90 16.40
N GLU A 52 9.44 9.44 15.22
CA GLU A 52 10.55 10.03 14.47
C GLU A 52 10.11 11.37 13.87
N VAL A 53 10.95 12.36 14.08
CA VAL A 53 10.76 13.74 13.56
C VAL A 53 11.76 14.06 12.45
N ASP A 54 12.71 13.17 12.21
CA ASP A 54 13.75 13.30 11.19
C ASP A 54 14.15 11.93 10.65
N PHE A 55 14.98 11.92 9.62
CA PHE A 55 15.54 10.72 9.01
C PHE A 55 17.01 10.53 9.38
N PRO A 56 17.32 9.99 10.58
CA PRO A 56 18.70 9.63 10.92
C PRO A 56 19.16 8.48 10.01
N ILE A 57 20.47 8.29 9.92
CA ILE A 57 21.02 7.08 9.28
C ILE A 57 20.60 5.87 10.11
N LYS A 58 19.87 4.97 9.47
CA LYS A 58 19.42 3.70 10.04
C LYS A 58 20.14 2.53 9.41
N GLU A 59 20.10 1.39 10.10
CA GLU A 59 20.68 0.15 9.64
C GLU A 59 19.61 -0.95 9.62
N VAL A 60 19.67 -1.81 8.59
CA VAL A 60 18.85 -3.01 8.47
C VAL A 60 19.72 -4.14 7.95
N ALA A 61 19.65 -5.31 8.60
CA ALA A 61 20.35 -6.47 8.10
C ALA A 61 19.63 -7.05 6.89
N LEU A 62 20.39 -7.47 5.90
CA LEU A 62 19.87 -8.03 4.65
C LEU A 62 18.93 -9.21 4.87
N LYS A 63 19.28 -10.11 5.81
CA LYS A 63 18.47 -11.27 6.19
C LYS A 63 17.09 -10.91 6.74
N ASP A 64 16.91 -9.68 7.24
CA ASP A 64 15.66 -9.21 7.82
C ASP A 64 14.69 -8.67 6.75
N LEU A 65 15.14 -8.47 5.52
CA LEU A 65 14.29 -7.95 4.42
C LEU A 65 13.18 -8.92 3.98
N GLY A 66 13.39 -10.24 4.16
CA GLY A 66 12.37 -11.26 3.94
C GLY A 66 11.99 -11.56 2.48
N PHE A 67 12.63 -10.91 1.50
CA PHE A 67 12.39 -11.13 0.06
C PHE A 67 13.69 -11.35 -0.73
N ILE A 68 14.80 -11.41 -0.05
CA ILE A 68 16.12 -11.63 -0.64
C ILE A 68 16.51 -13.08 -0.37
N ASP A 69 16.75 -13.84 -1.41
CA ASP A 69 17.29 -15.19 -1.32
C ASP A 69 18.84 -15.17 -1.28
N ASP A 70 19.43 -16.32 -0.96
CA ASP A 70 20.88 -16.45 -0.82
C ASP A 70 21.65 -16.13 -2.12
N ASN A 71 21.00 -16.27 -3.29
CA ASN A 71 21.59 -15.94 -4.58
C ASN A 71 21.66 -14.44 -4.85
N MET A 72 20.86 -13.64 -4.16
CA MET A 72 20.83 -12.18 -4.28
C MET A 72 21.79 -11.45 -3.33
N GLN A 73 22.53 -12.18 -2.48
CA GLN A 73 23.46 -11.58 -1.48
C GLN A 73 24.75 -11.02 -2.11
N ASN A 74 24.76 -10.82 -3.43
CA ASN A 74 25.92 -10.34 -4.13
C ASN A 74 26.03 -8.80 -4.03
N TYR A 75 27.16 -8.30 -3.51
CA TYR A 75 27.51 -6.87 -3.44
C TYR A 75 27.30 -6.14 -4.79
N THR A 76 27.65 -6.76 -5.90
CA THR A 76 27.49 -6.18 -7.24
C THR A 76 26.03 -5.93 -7.58
N TRP A 77 25.12 -6.86 -7.25
CA TRP A 77 23.70 -6.72 -7.45
C TRP A 77 23.14 -5.55 -6.62
N PHE A 78 23.48 -5.49 -5.31
CA PHE A 78 23.05 -4.38 -4.44
C PHE A 78 23.56 -3.04 -4.93
N ARG A 79 24.83 -2.96 -5.30
CA ARG A 79 25.41 -1.74 -5.86
C ARG A 79 24.63 -1.26 -7.09
N LYS A 80 24.26 -2.16 -7.98
CA LYS A 80 23.45 -1.82 -9.18
C LYS A 80 22.06 -1.30 -8.78
N GLU A 81 21.32 -2.03 -7.93
CA GLU A 81 19.98 -1.63 -7.49
C GLU A 81 20.00 -0.31 -6.72
N PHE A 82 20.98 -0.09 -5.86
CA PHE A 82 21.11 1.15 -5.08
C PHE A 82 21.46 2.36 -5.94
N LEU A 83 22.39 2.18 -6.91
CA LEU A 83 22.73 3.24 -7.84
C LEU A 83 21.53 3.63 -8.72
N GLN A 84 20.70 2.67 -9.10
CA GLN A 84 19.45 2.97 -9.81
C GLN A 84 18.49 3.75 -8.91
N LEU A 85 18.23 3.31 -7.69
CA LEU A 85 17.36 4.03 -6.75
C LEU A 85 17.80 5.48 -6.50
N LEU A 86 19.11 5.71 -6.40
CA LEU A 86 19.66 7.08 -6.25
C LEU A 86 19.56 7.92 -7.53
N LYS A 87 19.36 7.29 -8.69
CA LYS A 87 19.20 7.96 -9.98
C LYS A 87 17.75 8.06 -10.44
N MET A 88 16.80 7.65 -9.61
CA MET A 88 15.36 7.69 -9.90
C MET A 88 14.68 8.83 -9.14
N PRO A 89 14.89 10.09 -9.56
CA PRO A 89 14.20 11.21 -8.96
C PRO A 89 12.71 11.15 -9.31
N PHE A 90 11.91 11.75 -8.45
CA PHE A 90 10.49 11.92 -8.68
C PHE A 90 10.08 13.36 -8.38
N ILE A 91 8.96 13.77 -8.97
CA ILE A 91 8.40 15.11 -8.70
C ILE A 91 7.66 15.07 -7.37
N ILE A 92 8.04 15.98 -6.46
CA ILE A 92 7.39 16.12 -5.15
C ILE A 92 5.94 16.55 -5.36
N PRO A 93 4.96 15.81 -4.84
CA PRO A 93 3.55 16.19 -4.95
C PRO A 93 3.31 17.57 -4.34
N ASN A 94 2.59 18.43 -5.06
CA ASN A 94 2.19 19.80 -4.69
C ASN A 94 3.32 20.83 -4.60
N ASP A 95 4.58 20.45 -4.78
CA ASP A 95 5.73 21.36 -4.77
C ASP A 95 6.29 21.57 -6.20
N GLY A 96 6.30 20.51 -7.01
CA GLY A 96 6.87 20.50 -8.35
C GLY A 96 8.39 20.37 -8.38
N GLY A 97 9.06 20.39 -7.23
CA GLY A 97 10.50 20.14 -7.10
C GLY A 97 10.85 18.66 -7.29
N TRP A 98 12.13 18.38 -7.53
CA TRP A 98 12.63 17.02 -7.68
C TRP A 98 13.26 16.52 -6.38
N ALA A 99 12.99 15.27 -6.01
CA ALA A 99 13.61 14.58 -4.89
C ALA A 99 13.99 13.15 -5.26
N ASN A 100 14.89 12.58 -4.47
CA ASN A 100 15.17 11.15 -4.47
C ASN A 100 14.51 10.48 -3.24
N TRP A 101 14.43 9.16 -3.24
CA TRP A 101 13.95 8.42 -2.06
C TRP A 101 14.92 8.52 -0.89
N PHE A 102 16.23 8.52 -1.18
CA PHE A 102 17.29 8.45 -0.17
C PHE A 102 18.30 9.57 -0.37
N SER A 103 18.69 10.20 0.72
CA SER A 103 19.85 11.09 0.81
C SER A 103 21.15 10.31 1.03
N TYR A 104 21.03 9.10 1.60
CA TYR A 104 22.15 8.21 1.87
C TYR A 104 21.74 6.75 1.74
N LEU A 105 22.57 5.95 1.05
CA LEU A 105 22.35 4.54 0.89
C LEU A 105 23.71 3.82 0.73
N LYS A 106 24.03 2.92 1.65
CA LYS A 106 25.27 2.14 1.65
C LYS A 106 24.99 0.67 1.98
N TYR A 107 25.63 -0.22 1.27
CA TYR A 107 25.65 -1.64 1.62
C TYR A 107 27.05 -2.04 2.06
N GLU A 108 27.18 -2.67 3.22
CA GLU A 108 28.44 -3.14 3.78
C GLU A 108 28.21 -4.38 4.64
N LYS A 109 28.91 -5.47 4.32
CA LYS A 109 28.94 -6.72 5.13
C LYS A 109 27.54 -7.23 5.55
N GLY A 110 26.58 -7.24 4.63
CA GLY A 110 25.23 -7.73 4.89
C GLY A 110 24.32 -6.72 5.62
N ILE A 111 24.77 -5.49 5.81
CA ILE A 111 23.99 -4.40 6.43
C ILE A 111 23.75 -3.31 5.40
N ILE A 112 22.51 -2.84 5.35
CA ILE A 112 22.09 -1.67 4.57
C ILE A 112 22.00 -0.49 5.55
N LYS A 113 22.78 0.57 5.27
CA LYS A 113 22.69 1.85 5.96
C LYS A 113 21.98 2.84 5.07
N TYR A 114 20.96 3.53 5.57
CA TYR A 114 20.13 4.42 4.76
C TYR A 114 19.62 5.61 5.54
N SER A 115 19.34 6.69 4.81
CA SER A 115 18.58 7.83 5.28
C SER A 115 17.67 8.29 4.15
N PHE A 116 16.40 8.58 4.45
CA PHE A 116 15.48 9.14 3.46
C PHE A 116 15.85 10.59 3.13
N ASP A 117 15.43 11.06 1.97
CA ASP A 117 15.55 12.47 1.61
C ASP A 117 14.72 13.33 2.58
N PRO A 118 15.27 14.40 3.18
CA PRO A 118 14.53 15.25 4.12
C PRO A 118 13.24 15.84 3.57
N ARG A 119 13.14 16.03 2.25
CA ARG A 119 11.92 16.52 1.58
C ARG A 119 10.75 15.51 1.64
N LEU A 120 11.01 14.26 2.04
CA LEU A 120 9.98 13.25 2.27
C LEU A 120 9.31 13.35 3.65
N LYS A 121 9.76 14.21 4.56
CA LYS A 121 9.15 14.35 5.90
C LYS A 121 7.63 14.57 5.87
N PRO A 122 7.07 15.47 5.05
CA PRO A 122 5.62 15.67 5.00
C PRO A 122 4.83 14.43 4.57
N PHE A 123 5.50 13.49 3.90
CA PHE A 123 4.88 12.31 3.30
C PHE A 123 5.10 11.02 4.08
N LEU A 124 6.06 10.99 5.00
CA LEU A 124 6.43 9.79 5.77
C LEU A 124 6.41 9.99 7.28
N LEU A 125 6.58 11.24 7.79
CA LEU A 125 6.62 11.55 9.22
C LEU A 125 5.45 12.44 9.65
N GLU A 126 5.11 13.46 8.88
CA GLU A 126 4.09 14.46 9.22
C GLU A 126 2.73 14.14 8.61
N LEU A 127 2.26 12.92 8.82
CA LEU A 127 1.03 12.39 8.21
C LEU A 127 -0.21 12.95 8.92
N LYS A 128 -0.73 14.08 8.45
CA LYS A 128 -1.92 14.75 8.99
C LYS A 128 -3.24 14.25 8.37
N GLY A 129 -3.39 12.96 8.16
CA GLY A 129 -4.48 12.38 7.39
C GLY A 129 -4.06 12.06 5.95
N ASN A 130 -4.99 11.59 5.12
CA ASN A 130 -4.76 11.25 3.71
C ASN A 130 -3.57 10.30 3.47
N PHE A 131 -3.41 9.30 4.34
CA PHE A 131 -2.37 8.28 4.26
C PHE A 131 -2.96 6.89 4.04
N THR A 132 -2.14 6.00 3.54
CA THR A 132 -2.44 4.57 3.41
C THR A 132 -1.53 3.78 4.33
N MET A 133 -2.14 2.83 5.06
CA MET A 133 -1.45 1.88 5.92
C MET A 133 -1.81 0.45 5.51
N TYR A 134 -0.81 -0.41 5.45
CA TYR A 134 -0.99 -1.83 5.18
C TYR A 134 0.17 -2.65 5.75
N ASN A 135 -0.09 -3.93 6.06
CA ASN A 135 0.96 -4.84 6.50
C ASN A 135 1.97 -5.11 5.37
N LEU A 136 3.26 -5.00 5.70
CA LEU A 136 4.37 -5.19 4.77
C LEU A 136 4.34 -6.55 4.07
N ASP A 137 3.89 -7.62 4.75
CA ASP A 137 3.82 -8.97 4.18
C ASP A 137 2.97 -9.02 2.89
N ASN A 138 1.95 -8.16 2.77
CA ASN A 138 1.16 -8.08 1.53
C ASN A 138 2.02 -7.71 0.31
N VAL A 139 2.96 -6.79 0.48
CA VAL A 139 3.87 -6.38 -0.60
C VAL A 139 4.97 -7.42 -0.81
N LEU A 140 5.52 -7.99 0.27
CA LEU A 140 6.59 -8.98 0.16
C LEU A 140 6.15 -10.26 -0.58
N ASN A 141 4.88 -10.63 -0.46
CA ASN A 141 4.31 -11.80 -1.13
C ASN A 141 4.00 -11.58 -2.62
N LEU A 142 3.95 -10.35 -3.11
CA LEU A 142 3.71 -10.05 -4.53
C LEU A 142 4.98 -10.25 -5.36
N LYS A 143 4.81 -10.74 -6.59
CA LYS A 143 5.91 -11.14 -7.48
C LYS A 143 6.18 -10.12 -8.59
N THR A 144 5.22 -9.22 -8.85
CA THR A 144 5.33 -8.25 -9.93
C THR A 144 5.23 -6.81 -9.42
N ASN A 145 6.00 -5.90 -10.00
CA ASN A 145 5.92 -4.47 -9.70
C ASN A 145 4.50 -3.92 -9.91
N TYR A 146 3.85 -4.41 -10.95
CA TYR A 146 2.48 -4.00 -11.29
C TYR A 146 1.45 -4.45 -10.24
N ALA A 147 1.62 -5.65 -9.68
CA ALA A 147 0.77 -6.12 -8.59
C ALA A 147 0.97 -5.27 -7.33
N ILE A 148 2.20 -4.89 -7.00
CA ILE A 148 2.48 -4.00 -5.88
C ILE A 148 1.85 -2.63 -6.11
N THR A 149 2.02 -2.03 -7.31
CA THR A 149 1.44 -0.72 -7.63
C THR A 149 -0.09 -0.74 -7.56
N LEU A 150 -0.72 -1.75 -8.16
CA LEU A 150 -2.19 -1.87 -8.11
C LEU A 150 -2.68 -2.17 -6.70
N PHE A 151 -2.00 -3.02 -5.93
CA PHE A 151 -2.34 -3.28 -4.53
C PHE A 151 -2.35 -1.99 -3.71
N GLU A 152 -1.32 -1.16 -3.80
CA GLU A 152 -1.24 0.11 -3.09
C GLU A 152 -2.35 1.09 -3.52
N LEU A 153 -2.65 1.14 -4.81
CA LEU A 153 -3.73 1.97 -5.35
C LEU A 153 -5.11 1.52 -4.84
N LEU A 154 -5.33 0.20 -4.74
CA LEU A 154 -6.55 -0.36 -4.16
C LEU A 154 -6.62 -0.14 -2.65
N MET A 155 -5.50 -0.29 -1.93
CA MET A 155 -5.43 -0.02 -0.48
C MET A 155 -5.77 1.43 -0.14
N LYS A 156 -5.30 2.39 -0.93
CA LYS A 156 -5.68 3.81 -0.79
C LYS A 156 -7.20 4.01 -0.82
N ASN A 157 -7.93 3.16 -1.55
CA ASN A 157 -9.37 3.27 -1.76
C ASN A 157 -10.17 2.19 -0.99
N ILE A 158 -9.52 1.39 -0.11
CA ILE A 158 -10.17 0.27 0.59
C ILE A 158 -11.36 0.72 1.44
N GLY A 159 -11.24 1.88 2.10
CA GLY A 159 -12.31 2.44 2.92
C GLY A 159 -13.52 2.93 2.10
N ILE A 160 -13.34 3.31 0.84
CA ILE A 160 -14.41 3.70 -0.09
C ILE A 160 -15.04 2.47 -0.73
N GLY A 161 -14.31 1.36 -0.83
CA GLY A 161 -14.74 0.11 -1.45
C GLY A 161 -14.82 0.16 -2.98
N LYS A 162 -14.48 1.27 -3.61
CA LYS A 162 -14.49 1.45 -5.06
C LYS A 162 -13.45 2.46 -5.51
N LEU A 163 -12.94 2.28 -6.73
CA LEU A 163 -12.07 3.23 -7.43
C LEU A 163 -12.52 3.29 -8.89
N LYS A 164 -12.85 4.48 -9.39
CA LYS A 164 -13.09 4.73 -10.80
C LYS A 164 -12.02 5.68 -11.32
N MET A 165 -11.33 5.32 -12.40
CA MET A 165 -10.34 6.18 -13.02
C MET A 165 -10.31 6.01 -14.53
N GLU A 166 -9.77 6.98 -15.25
CA GLU A 166 -9.60 6.91 -16.71
C GLU A 166 -8.56 5.83 -17.06
N ILE A 167 -8.80 5.13 -18.18
CA ILE A 167 -7.89 4.07 -18.66
C ILE A 167 -6.49 4.62 -18.94
N GLU A 168 -6.41 5.81 -19.54
CA GLU A 168 -5.12 6.44 -19.86
C GLU A 168 -4.35 6.82 -18.59
N GLU A 169 -5.03 7.38 -17.58
CA GLU A 169 -4.43 7.70 -16.28
C GLU A 169 -3.95 6.42 -15.58
N PHE A 170 -4.77 5.37 -15.60
CA PHE A 170 -4.40 4.07 -15.04
C PHE A 170 -3.14 3.52 -15.70
N MET A 171 -3.06 3.51 -17.03
CA MET A 171 -1.88 3.04 -17.73
C MET A 171 -0.63 3.87 -17.40
N LYS A 172 -0.76 5.19 -17.25
CA LYS A 172 0.35 6.06 -16.82
C LYS A 172 0.84 5.73 -15.41
N ILE A 173 -0.07 5.56 -14.43
CA ILE A 173 0.28 5.19 -13.06
C ILE A 173 0.95 3.82 -13.00
N MET A 174 0.44 2.88 -13.78
CA MET A 174 0.97 1.52 -13.86
C MET A 174 2.24 1.41 -14.71
N ASN A 175 2.68 2.49 -15.35
CA ASN A 175 3.78 2.51 -16.33
C ASN A 175 3.61 1.41 -17.40
N LEU A 176 2.40 1.33 -17.97
CA LEU A 176 2.05 0.38 -19.00
C LEU A 176 2.09 1.03 -20.38
N PRO A 177 2.42 0.27 -21.43
CA PRO A 177 2.20 0.71 -22.80
C PRO A 177 0.73 1.03 -23.06
N ASN A 178 0.45 1.74 -24.15
CA ASN A 178 -0.92 2.01 -24.55
C ASN A 178 -1.60 0.74 -25.10
N TYR A 179 -2.03 -0.15 -24.20
CA TYR A 179 -2.69 -1.40 -24.56
C TYR A 179 -4.11 -1.17 -25.07
N PRO A 180 -4.55 -1.92 -26.12
CA PRO A 180 -5.95 -2.07 -26.43
C PRO A 180 -6.73 -2.67 -25.24
N ASN A 181 -8.02 -2.31 -25.09
CA ASN A 181 -8.84 -2.73 -23.95
C ASN A 181 -8.88 -4.25 -23.72
N GLY A 182 -8.86 -5.05 -24.78
CA GLY A 182 -8.84 -6.51 -24.67
C GLY A 182 -7.54 -7.05 -24.07
N GLU A 183 -6.41 -6.44 -24.42
CA GLU A 183 -5.10 -6.79 -23.90
C GLU A 183 -4.95 -6.32 -22.44
N LEU A 184 -5.37 -5.09 -22.16
CA LEU A 184 -5.40 -4.54 -20.81
C LEU A 184 -6.26 -5.40 -19.87
N LYS A 185 -7.41 -5.91 -20.35
CA LYS A 185 -8.28 -6.82 -19.59
C LYS A 185 -7.54 -8.11 -19.24
N ARG A 186 -6.87 -8.75 -20.19
CA ARG A 186 -6.08 -9.99 -19.95
C ARG A 186 -4.97 -9.73 -18.93
N TYR A 187 -4.29 -8.62 -19.09
CA TYR A 187 -3.23 -8.19 -18.18
C TYR A 187 -3.74 -7.98 -16.75
N LEU A 188 -4.84 -7.22 -16.59
CA LEU A 188 -5.48 -6.99 -15.29
C LEU A 188 -5.99 -8.28 -14.64
N THR A 189 -6.54 -9.22 -15.41
CA THR A 189 -7.00 -10.50 -14.87
C THR A 189 -5.85 -11.30 -14.25
N ARG A 190 -4.67 -11.28 -14.87
CA ARG A 190 -3.48 -11.95 -14.32
C ARG A 190 -3.01 -11.29 -13.01
N ILE A 191 -2.94 -9.95 -12.98
CA ILE A 191 -2.56 -9.21 -11.76
C ILE A 191 -3.61 -9.39 -10.66
N GLN A 192 -4.89 -9.41 -11.01
CA GLN A 192 -5.99 -9.65 -10.08
C GLN A 192 -5.80 -10.98 -9.35
N LYS A 193 -5.51 -12.07 -10.08
CA LYS A 193 -5.25 -13.38 -9.49
C LYS A 193 -4.11 -13.32 -8.49
N GLU A 194 -2.99 -12.70 -8.88
CA GLU A 194 -1.80 -12.55 -8.01
C GLU A 194 -2.14 -11.80 -6.70
N ILE A 195 -2.83 -10.67 -6.79
CA ILE A 195 -3.22 -9.86 -5.61
C ILE A 195 -4.20 -10.63 -4.73
N ILE A 196 -5.23 -11.24 -5.32
CA ILE A 196 -6.23 -11.98 -4.54
C ILE A 196 -5.58 -13.16 -3.82
N GLU A 197 -4.68 -13.90 -4.43
CA GLU A 197 -4.05 -15.07 -3.79
C GLU A 197 -3.07 -14.68 -2.67
N ASN A 198 -2.40 -13.54 -2.76
CA ASN A 198 -1.25 -13.21 -1.91
C ASN A 198 -1.48 -12.04 -0.94
N THR A 199 -2.64 -11.38 -0.96
CA THR A 199 -2.92 -10.22 -0.09
C THR A 199 -4.28 -10.31 0.59
N ILE A 200 -4.55 -9.34 1.48
CA ILE A 200 -5.85 -9.20 2.16
C ILE A 200 -6.95 -8.62 1.27
N ILE A 201 -6.64 -8.19 0.04
CA ILE A 201 -7.62 -7.59 -0.87
C ILE A 201 -8.30 -8.67 -1.72
N ASN A 202 -9.62 -8.54 -1.86
CA ASN A 202 -10.40 -9.12 -2.95
C ASN A 202 -11.02 -7.98 -3.75
N PHE A 203 -10.96 -8.05 -5.09
CA PHE A 203 -11.54 -7.03 -5.93
C PHE A 203 -12.02 -7.60 -7.27
N SER A 204 -12.97 -6.91 -7.86
CA SER A 204 -13.37 -7.09 -9.26
C SER A 204 -13.18 -5.80 -10.03
N PHE A 205 -13.10 -5.87 -11.35
CA PHE A 205 -12.99 -4.70 -12.20
C PHE A 205 -13.89 -4.83 -13.44
N GLU A 206 -14.33 -3.69 -13.93
CA GLU A 206 -15.12 -3.60 -15.17
C GLU A 206 -14.72 -2.35 -15.96
N PHE A 207 -14.81 -2.46 -17.29
CA PHE A 207 -14.61 -1.33 -18.18
C PHE A 207 -15.92 -0.57 -18.36
N VAL A 208 -15.91 0.72 -18.05
CA VAL A 208 -17.09 1.60 -18.16
C VAL A 208 -16.97 2.43 -19.43
N LYS A 209 -18.01 2.35 -20.25
CA LYS A 209 -18.08 3.07 -21.52
C LYS A 209 -18.52 4.53 -21.30
N GLN A 210 -18.00 5.42 -22.15
CA GLN A 210 -18.52 6.73 -22.40
C GLN A 210 -18.72 6.85 -23.91
N GLY A 211 -19.98 6.87 -24.36
CA GLY A 211 -20.32 6.66 -25.76
C GLY A 211 -19.98 5.24 -26.24
N ALA A 212 -19.39 5.13 -27.41
CA ALA A 212 -19.04 3.82 -28.02
C ALA A 212 -17.78 3.16 -27.43
N LYS A 213 -16.90 3.92 -26.78
CA LYS A 213 -15.60 3.44 -26.30
C LYS A 213 -15.56 3.33 -24.78
N ALA A 214 -14.84 2.30 -24.26
CA ALA A 214 -14.51 2.23 -22.84
C ALA A 214 -13.51 3.34 -22.51
N LYS A 215 -13.86 4.17 -21.52
CA LYS A 215 -13.04 5.30 -21.08
C LYS A 215 -12.52 5.11 -19.65
N TYR A 216 -13.26 4.39 -18.80
CA TYR A 216 -12.93 4.23 -17.39
C TYR A 216 -12.77 2.76 -17.02
N ILE A 217 -12.00 2.50 -15.97
CA ILE A 217 -11.99 1.24 -15.22
C ILE A 217 -12.63 1.52 -13.86
N LEU A 218 -13.60 0.69 -13.48
CA LEU A 218 -14.21 0.69 -12.15
C LEU A 218 -13.73 -0.56 -11.40
N PHE A 219 -13.02 -0.35 -10.30
CA PHE A 219 -12.66 -1.39 -9.35
C PHE A 219 -13.66 -1.40 -8.20
N LYS A 220 -14.15 -2.59 -7.82
CA LYS A 220 -14.95 -2.83 -6.61
C LYS A 220 -14.07 -3.60 -5.63
N ILE A 221 -13.78 -3.02 -4.47
CA ILE A 221 -12.73 -3.45 -3.56
C ILE A 221 -13.37 -3.99 -2.28
N LYS A 222 -12.88 -5.13 -1.80
CA LYS A 222 -13.30 -5.74 -0.52
C LYS A 222 -12.07 -6.17 0.27
N ASN A 223 -12.11 -5.98 1.60
CA ASN A 223 -11.12 -6.58 2.49
C ASN A 223 -11.54 -8.02 2.81
N LYS A 224 -10.62 -8.97 2.74
CA LYS A 224 -10.85 -10.37 3.13
C LYS A 224 -10.80 -10.56 4.66
N ALA A 225 -10.10 -9.66 5.37
CA ALA A 225 -10.01 -9.73 6.81
C ALA A 225 -11.40 -9.62 7.45
N SER A 226 -11.67 -10.41 8.48
CA SER A 226 -12.92 -10.31 9.23
C SER A 226 -13.03 -8.95 9.93
N LYS A 227 -14.25 -8.51 10.24
CA LYS A 227 -14.45 -7.28 11.04
C LYS A 227 -13.64 -7.30 12.35
N LYS A 228 -13.41 -8.48 12.92
CA LYS A 228 -12.65 -8.69 14.16
C LYS A 228 -11.15 -8.41 13.97
N ASP A 229 -10.57 -8.81 12.83
CA ASP A 229 -9.17 -8.55 12.52
C ASP A 229 -8.92 -7.07 12.20
N LEU A 230 -9.92 -6.39 11.60
CA LEU A 230 -9.89 -4.95 11.38
C LEU A 230 -9.94 -4.17 12.69
N GLN A 231 -10.79 -4.59 13.63
CA GLN A 231 -10.88 -3.96 14.96
C GLN A 231 -9.60 -4.15 15.77
N SER A 232 -8.98 -5.34 15.76
CA SER A 232 -7.70 -5.57 16.44
C SER A 232 -6.57 -4.70 15.85
N ASN A 233 -6.50 -4.53 14.52
CA ASN A 233 -5.51 -3.67 13.87
C ASN A 233 -5.75 -2.18 14.18
N VAL A 234 -7.01 -1.75 14.24
CA VAL A 234 -7.38 -0.38 14.64
C VAL A 234 -7.04 -0.13 16.11
N GLU A 235 -7.29 -1.11 17.00
CA GLU A 235 -6.95 -1.02 18.41
C GLU A 235 -5.42 -1.01 18.64
N GLU A 236 -4.68 -1.83 17.91
CA GLU A 236 -3.20 -1.84 17.93
C GLU A 236 -2.65 -0.50 17.43
N THR A 237 -3.22 0.06 16.37
CA THR A 237 -2.85 1.39 15.85
C THR A 237 -3.19 2.50 16.83
N LYS A 238 -4.37 2.47 17.48
CA LYS A 238 -4.75 3.40 18.54
C LYS A 238 -3.80 3.31 19.74
N ASN A 239 -3.39 2.12 20.12
CA ASN A 239 -2.44 1.91 21.21
C ASN A 239 -1.03 2.40 20.87
N LEU A 240 -0.57 2.20 19.63
CA LEU A 240 0.69 2.75 19.13
C LEU A 240 0.67 4.30 19.09
N LEU A 241 -0.45 4.89 18.71
CA LEU A 241 -0.65 6.35 18.71
C LEU A 241 -0.77 6.92 20.14
N LYS A 242 -1.44 6.23 21.07
CA LYS A 242 -1.56 6.64 22.49
C LYS A 242 -0.23 6.61 23.23
N ASN A 243 0.64 5.66 22.91
CA ASN A 243 1.96 5.53 23.54
C ASN A 243 3.01 6.49 22.94
N GLY A 244 2.66 7.24 21.89
CA GLY A 244 3.48 8.30 21.30
C GLY A 244 2.93 9.68 21.65
N LYS A 245 3.77 10.61 22.14
CA LYS A 245 3.42 12.02 22.36
C LYS A 245 3.00 12.78 21.08
N GLN A 246 2.43 12.12 20.10
CA GLN A 246 1.76 12.72 18.94
C GLN A 246 0.28 13.04 19.21
N GLN A 247 -0.14 13.02 20.49
CA GLN A 247 -1.49 13.37 20.90
C GLN A 247 -1.92 14.80 20.53
N GLU A 248 -0.97 15.69 20.26
CA GLU A 248 -1.30 17.07 19.84
C GLU A 248 -1.41 17.25 18.31
N MET A 249 -0.93 16.29 17.51
CA MET A 249 -0.97 16.40 16.03
C MET A 249 -2.01 15.52 15.34
N PHE A 250 -2.51 14.50 16.02
CA PHE A 250 -3.64 13.70 15.55
C PHE A 250 -4.81 13.97 16.49
N ASN A 251 -5.67 14.91 16.16
CA ASN A 251 -6.98 15.01 16.80
C ASN A 251 -7.65 13.63 16.64
N GLU A 252 -7.80 12.90 17.75
CA GLU A 252 -8.57 11.65 17.80
C GLU A 252 -9.94 11.82 17.13
N GLU A 253 -10.53 13.02 17.22
CA GLU A 253 -11.75 13.40 16.52
C GLU A 253 -11.68 13.27 15.00
N ILE A 254 -10.54 13.58 14.34
CA ILE A 254 -10.44 13.49 12.88
C ILE A 254 -10.36 12.05 12.41
N VAL A 255 -9.65 11.19 13.13
CA VAL A 255 -9.55 9.75 12.77
C VAL A 255 -10.82 9.03 13.14
N VAL A 256 -11.42 9.32 14.30
CA VAL A 256 -12.70 8.77 14.72
C VAL A 256 -13.82 9.31 13.84
N ALA A 257 -13.89 10.61 13.56
CA ALA A 257 -14.88 11.21 12.66
C ALA A 257 -14.75 10.69 11.21
N ALA A 258 -13.54 10.44 10.70
CA ALA A 258 -13.35 9.83 9.38
C ALA A 258 -13.77 8.35 9.34
N ILE A 259 -13.70 7.64 10.46
CA ILE A 259 -14.18 6.27 10.59
C ILE A 259 -15.69 6.26 10.82
N GLU A 260 -16.22 7.13 11.67
CA GLU A 260 -17.65 7.24 12.00
C GLU A 260 -18.46 7.76 10.80
N THR A 261 -18.01 8.79 10.08
CA THR A 261 -18.64 9.22 8.82
C THR A 261 -18.69 8.11 7.79
N LYS A 262 -17.66 7.28 7.69
CA LYS A 262 -17.63 6.13 6.77
C LYS A 262 -18.53 4.98 7.22
N ILE A 263 -18.75 4.82 8.52
CA ILE A 263 -19.71 3.84 9.09
C ILE A 263 -21.13 4.34 8.90
N GLU A 264 -21.38 5.64 9.07
CA GLU A 264 -22.69 6.27 8.85
C GLU A 264 -23.10 6.26 7.39
N ASP A 265 -22.19 6.59 6.45
CA ASP A 265 -22.44 6.53 5.00
C ASP A 265 -22.78 5.10 4.54
N ASN A 266 -22.10 4.08 5.08
CA ASN A 266 -22.43 2.68 4.81
C ASN A 266 -23.76 2.26 5.40
N ASN A 267 -24.10 2.73 6.61
CA ASN A 267 -25.39 2.46 7.25
C ASN A 267 -26.54 3.19 6.56
N GLN A 268 -26.32 4.42 6.09
CA GLN A 268 -27.30 5.18 5.30
C GLN A 268 -27.54 4.51 3.94
N SER A 269 -26.50 4.08 3.23
CA SER A 269 -26.62 3.32 1.99
C SER A 269 -27.36 1.99 2.15
N LEU A 270 -27.21 1.31 3.29
CA LEU A 270 -27.97 0.10 3.61
C LEU A 270 -29.45 0.43 3.93
N ARG A 271 -29.71 1.48 4.70
CA ARG A 271 -31.09 1.93 4.99
C ARG A 271 -31.85 2.33 3.74
N ASP A 272 -31.20 3.01 2.78
CA ASP A 272 -31.79 3.42 1.51
C ASP A 272 -32.07 2.20 0.61
N LYS A 273 -31.22 1.17 0.65
CA LYS A 273 -31.49 -0.10 -0.03
C LYS A 273 -32.66 -0.86 0.58
N PHE A 274 -32.80 -0.88 1.89
CA PHE A 274 -33.94 -1.50 2.58
C PHE A 274 -35.25 -0.72 2.37
N LYS A 275 -35.20 0.62 2.30
CA LYS A 275 -36.36 1.43 1.93
C LYS A 275 -36.84 1.14 0.50
N ASN A 276 -35.91 1.05 -0.44
CA ASN A 276 -36.24 0.73 -1.84
C ASN A 276 -36.80 -0.69 -2.00
N LEU A 277 -36.33 -1.67 -1.23
CA LEU A 277 -36.88 -3.02 -1.23
C LEU A 277 -38.29 -3.08 -0.62
N ARG A 278 -38.60 -2.28 0.40
CA ARG A 278 -39.98 -2.18 0.94
C ARG A 278 -40.93 -1.54 -0.05
N MET A 279 -40.51 -0.48 -0.75
CA MET A 279 -41.37 0.18 -1.77
C MET A 279 -41.67 -0.69 -3.00
N ILE A 280 -40.86 -1.71 -3.25
CA ILE A 280 -41.09 -2.69 -4.36
C ILE A 280 -42.10 -3.76 -3.89
N ASN A 281 -42.05 -4.19 -2.63
CA ASN A 281 -43.00 -5.19 -2.10
C ASN A 281 -44.41 -4.63 -1.80
N ASP A 282 -44.53 -3.34 -1.55
CA ASP A 282 -45.84 -2.69 -1.32
C ASP A 282 -46.60 -2.34 -2.65
N ARG A 283 -46.05 -2.70 -3.80
CA ARG A 283 -46.64 -2.51 -5.13
C ARG A 283 -47.04 -3.81 -5.84
N GLN A 284 -46.98 -4.94 -5.16
CA GLN A 284 -47.58 -6.22 -5.58
C GLN A 284 -48.77 -6.56 -4.68
#